data_bb41da3bb36fa0139a4b53c90de21bdb
#
_entry.id   bb41da3bb36fa0139a4b53c90de21bdb
#
_cell.length_a   1.000
_cell.length_b   1.000
_cell.length_c   1.000
_cell.angle_alpha   90.00
_cell.angle_beta   90.00
_cell.angle_gamma   90.00
#
_symmetry.space_group_name_H-M   'P 1'
#
loop_
_entity.id
_entity.type
_entity.pdbx_description
1 polymer ?
#
loop_
_entity_poly.entity_id
_entity_poly.type
_entity_poly.pdbx_seq_one_letter_code
_entity_poly.pdbx_strand_id
1 'polypeptide(L)' 'MKWLLLLTILSGYSGSSTATASFDSKEACESAGKSHDEAIRKLHWHSFAVVWTCSPTANS' A
#
# COMPACT_ATOMS: atom_id res chain seq x y z
N MET A 1 -13.89 -14.19 -0.90
CA MET A 1 -12.97 -13.50 -1.80
C MET A 1 -12.08 -12.58 -1.01
N LYS A 2 -10.81 -12.62 -1.28
CA LYS A 2 -9.87 -11.77 -0.56
C LYS A 2 -9.33 -10.69 -1.45
N TRP A 3 -8.90 -9.62 -0.83
CA TRP A 3 -8.31 -8.49 -1.53
C TRP A 3 -6.86 -8.35 -1.13
N LEU A 4 -6.03 -8.14 -2.12
CA LEU A 4 -4.60 -7.98 -1.90
C LEU A 4 -4.24 -6.52 -2.03
N LEU A 5 -3.60 -6.00 -1.01
CA LEU A 5 -3.07 -4.64 -1.03
C LEU A 5 -1.61 -4.72 -1.46
N LEU A 6 -1.29 -4.04 -2.52
CA LEU A 6 0.09 -3.92 -2.98
C LEU A 6 0.53 -2.49 -2.73
N LEU A 7 1.50 -2.32 -1.88
CA LEU A 7 2.00 -1.02 -1.48
C LEU A 7 3.44 -0.88 -1.94
N THR A 8 3.70 0.13 -2.75
CA THR A 8 5.05 0.37 -3.26
C THR A 8 5.50 1.75 -2.81
N ILE A 9 6.65 1.81 -2.20
CA ILE A 9 7.25 3.06 -1.76
C ILE A 9 8.47 3.31 -2.63
N LEU A 10 8.45 4.41 -3.33
CA LEU A 10 9.55 4.80 -4.21
C LEU A 10 10.38 5.87 -3.51
N SER A 11 11.65 5.57 -3.33
CA SER A 11 12.58 6.48 -2.71
C SER A 11 13.64 6.84 -3.73
N GLY A 12 13.96 8.11 -3.84
CA GLY A 12 14.97 8.56 -4.79
C GLY A 12 16.37 8.10 -4.44
N TYR A 13 16.57 7.62 -3.25
CA TYR A 13 17.89 7.26 -2.78
C TYR A 13 18.18 5.77 -2.82
N SER A 14 17.27 4.99 -2.31
CA SER A 14 17.52 3.57 -2.13
C SER A 14 16.69 2.68 -3.03
N GLY A 15 16.02 3.24 -4.00
CA GLY A 15 15.18 2.44 -4.88
C GLY A 15 13.78 2.29 -4.32
N SER A 16 13.18 1.14 -4.51
CA SER A 16 11.79 0.94 -4.15
C SER A 16 11.63 -0.22 -3.18
N SER A 17 10.59 -0.14 -2.39
CA SER A 17 10.19 -1.22 -1.49
C SER A 17 8.75 -1.59 -1.79
N THR A 18 8.44 -2.86 -1.74
CA THR A 18 7.09 -3.33 -1.97
C THR A 18 6.65 -4.20 -0.82
N ALA A 19 5.45 -3.97 -0.33
CA ALA A 19 4.86 -4.78 0.72
C ALA A 19 3.47 -5.22 0.28
N THR A 20 3.04 -6.37 0.74
CA THR A 20 1.72 -6.88 0.43
C THR A 20 1.00 -7.30 1.70
N ALA A 21 -0.32 -7.20 1.67
CA ALA A 21 -1.15 -7.64 2.78
C ALA A 21 -2.49 -8.10 2.22
N SER A 22 -3.14 -9.01 2.92
CA SER A 22 -4.42 -9.54 2.50
C SER A 22 -5.53 -9.02 3.40
N PHE A 23 -6.68 -8.76 2.80
CA PHE A 23 -7.85 -8.28 3.53
C PHE A 23 -9.09 -9.01 3.07
N ASP A 24 -10.10 -9.04 3.91
CA ASP A 24 -11.32 -9.75 3.58
C ASP A 24 -12.29 -8.94 2.74
N SER A 25 -12.10 -7.64 2.65
CA SER A 25 -12.99 -6.81 1.87
C SER A 25 -12.20 -5.69 1.19
N LYS A 26 -12.80 -5.16 0.14
CA LYS A 26 -12.21 -4.04 -0.58
C LYS A 26 -12.09 -2.82 0.32
N GLU A 27 -13.11 -2.58 1.13
CA GLU A 27 -13.10 -1.43 2.02
C GLU A 27 -11.96 -1.50 3.02
N ALA A 28 -11.73 -2.67 3.59
CA ALA A 28 -10.62 -2.85 4.52
C ALA A 28 -9.29 -2.62 3.82
N CYS A 29 -9.17 -3.11 2.60
CA CYS A 29 -7.95 -2.92 1.81
C CYS A 29 -7.68 -1.45 1.54
N GLU A 30 -8.70 -0.73 1.09
CA GLU A 30 -8.55 0.69 0.79
C GLU A 30 -8.28 1.51 2.04
N SER A 31 -8.94 1.18 3.13
CA SER A 31 -8.72 1.87 4.39
C SER A 31 -7.29 1.69 4.86
N ALA A 32 -6.78 0.49 4.77
CA ALA A 32 -5.40 0.21 5.17
C ALA A 32 -4.42 0.95 4.26
N GLY A 33 -4.67 0.96 2.96
CA GLY A 33 -3.81 1.68 2.01
C GLY A 33 -3.74 3.16 2.32
N LYS A 34 -4.88 3.76 2.60
CA LYS A 34 -4.93 5.17 2.94
C LYS A 34 -4.18 5.46 4.23
N SER A 35 -4.38 4.62 5.24
CA SER A 35 -3.71 4.82 6.52
C SER A 35 -2.20 4.74 6.37
N HIS A 36 -1.71 3.78 5.60
CA HIS A 36 -0.28 3.66 5.36
C HIS A 36 0.26 4.85 4.59
N ASP A 37 -0.49 5.29 3.58
CA ASP A 37 -0.07 6.43 2.79
C ASP A 37 0.09 7.67 3.67
N GLU A 38 -0.91 7.94 4.50
CA GLU A 38 -0.85 9.10 5.38
C GLU A 38 0.27 8.99 6.39
N ALA A 39 0.47 7.81 6.97
CA ALA A 39 1.52 7.63 7.96
C ALA A 39 2.90 7.88 7.35
N ILE A 40 3.11 7.37 6.14
CA ILE A 40 4.40 7.53 5.48
C ILE A 40 4.62 8.99 5.11
N ARG A 41 3.58 9.68 4.65
CA ARG A 41 3.70 11.09 4.31
C ARG A 41 4.00 11.95 5.51
N LYS A 42 3.51 11.57 6.68
CA LYS A 42 3.82 12.30 7.90
C LYS A 42 5.24 12.09 8.37
N LEU A 43 5.75 10.86 8.17
CA LEU A 43 7.11 10.54 8.59
C LEU A 43 8.14 11.03 7.59
N HIS A 44 7.81 10.96 6.31
CA HIS A 44 8.73 11.32 5.24
C HIS A 44 8.03 12.28 4.30
N TRP A 45 8.01 13.52 4.64
CA TRP A 45 7.19 14.52 3.99
C TRP A 45 7.74 15.00 2.65
N HIS A 46 8.87 14.49 2.22
CA HIS A 46 9.36 14.82 0.89
C HIS A 46 10.26 13.71 0.38
N SER A 47 10.39 13.63 -0.91
CA SER A 47 11.25 12.67 -1.60
C SER A 47 10.73 11.25 -1.62
N PHE A 48 9.48 11.04 -1.25
CA PHE A 48 8.86 9.73 -1.30
C PHE A 48 7.63 9.76 -2.17
N ALA A 49 7.46 8.73 -2.96
CA ALA A 49 6.22 8.50 -3.67
C ALA A 49 5.66 7.18 -3.17
N VAL A 50 4.39 7.18 -2.81
CA VAL A 50 3.72 5.98 -2.34
C VAL A 50 2.61 5.65 -3.32
N VAL A 51 2.65 4.45 -3.85
CA VAL A 51 1.63 3.95 -4.76
C VAL A 51 1.07 2.68 -4.16
N TRP A 52 -0.25 2.60 -4.07
CA TRP A 52 -0.88 1.39 -3.55
C TRP A 52 -2.11 1.06 -4.38
N THR A 53 -2.37 -0.20 -4.49
CA THR A 53 -3.56 -0.67 -5.19
C THR A 53 -4.14 -1.86 -4.47
N CYS A 54 -5.45 -2.03 -4.62
CA CYS A 54 -6.17 -3.18 -4.09
C CYS A 54 -6.68 -4.00 -5.26
N SER A 55 -6.40 -5.28 -5.23
CA SER A 55 -6.85 -6.19 -6.28
C SER A 55 -7.52 -7.41 -5.68
N PRO A 56 -8.59 -7.91 -6.29
CA PRO A 56 -9.19 -9.14 -5.81
C PRO A 56 -8.28 -10.32 -6.16
N THR A 57 -8.24 -11.29 -5.26
CA THR A 57 -7.46 -12.49 -5.49
C THR A 57 -8.42 -13.65 -5.80
N ALA A 58 -8.12 -14.38 -6.85
CA ALA A 58 -8.97 -15.49 -7.24
C ALA A 58 -8.79 -16.69 -6.33
N ASN A 59 -7.64 -16.82 -5.75
CA ASN A 59 -7.31 -17.93 -4.84
C ASN A 59 -7.16 -17.41 -3.45
N SER A 60 -8.14 -17.64 -2.67
CA SER A 60 -8.08 -17.19 -1.29
C SER A 60 -8.19 -18.33 -0.32
#